data_9ceffe1442bddbd92ba39698c3049cd3
#
_entry.id   9ceffe1442bddbd92ba39698c3049cd3
#
_cell.length_a   1.000
_cell.length_b   1.000
_cell.length_c   1.000
_cell.angle_alpha   90.00
_cell.angle_beta   90.00
_cell.angle_gamma   90.00
#
_symmetry.space_group_name_H-M   'P 1'
#
loop_
_entity.id
_entity.type
_entity.pdbx_description
1 polymer ?
#
loop_
_entity_poly.entity_id
_entity_poly.type
_entity_poly.pdbx_seq_one_letter_code
_entity_poly.pdbx_strand_id
1 'polypeptide(L)'
;MASSDDIRGLRPPIAAAYDKTRRTVLEGGIVDQAIKDLCARYLAVDDEVVAHSDDPARFDERERAALAWTHAVAWDDTKADDDLWARLHVSFTEPELVELGYFIAFTLGQQHWLATLGAPGAPGPPR
;
A
#
# COMPACT_ATOMS: atom_id res chain seq x y z
N MET A 1 -23.99 -7.29 -6.11
CA MET A 1 -23.20 -6.10 -5.76
C MET A 1 -22.17 -5.84 -6.85
N ALA A 2 -22.00 -4.60 -7.26
CA ALA A 2 -21.08 -4.24 -8.32
C ALA A 2 -19.61 -4.44 -7.90
N SER A 3 -18.76 -4.86 -8.83
CA SER A 3 -17.32 -4.95 -8.61
C SER A 3 -16.69 -3.54 -8.55
N SER A 4 -15.44 -3.45 -8.09
CA SER A 4 -14.72 -2.19 -8.09
C SER A 4 -14.56 -1.61 -9.51
N ASP A 5 -14.35 -2.48 -10.50
CA ASP A 5 -14.26 -2.05 -11.90
C ASP A 5 -15.61 -1.53 -12.43
N ASP A 6 -16.71 -2.18 -12.06
CA ASP A 6 -18.04 -1.71 -12.41
C ASP A 6 -18.32 -0.33 -11.82
N ILE A 7 -17.93 -0.13 -10.58
CA ILE A 7 -18.12 1.16 -9.88
C ILE A 7 -17.35 2.27 -10.59
N ARG A 8 -16.07 2.05 -10.89
CA ARG A 8 -15.24 3.03 -11.62
C ARG A 8 -15.76 3.26 -13.04
N GLY A 9 -16.29 2.22 -13.67
CA GLY A 9 -16.84 2.28 -15.04
C GLY A 9 -18.05 3.20 -15.17
N LEU A 10 -18.72 3.53 -14.07
CA LEU A 10 -19.81 4.52 -14.08
C LEU A 10 -19.31 5.93 -14.45
N ARG A 11 -18.01 6.15 -14.34
CA ARG A 11 -17.38 7.41 -14.75
C ARG A 11 -16.14 7.06 -15.61
N PRO A 12 -16.29 6.92 -16.93
CA PRO A 12 -15.21 6.44 -17.80
C PRO A 12 -13.86 7.15 -17.67
N PRO A 13 -13.78 8.48 -17.51
CA PRO A 13 -12.49 9.14 -17.27
C PRO A 13 -11.78 8.67 -15.99
N ILE A 14 -12.53 8.31 -14.95
CA ILE A 14 -11.98 7.78 -13.71
C ILE A 14 -11.44 6.37 -13.93
N ALA A 15 -12.19 5.53 -14.65
CA ALA A 15 -11.73 4.19 -15.00
C ALA A 15 -10.43 4.23 -15.80
N ALA A 16 -10.31 5.16 -16.74
CA ALA A 16 -9.10 5.35 -17.56
C ALA A 16 -7.91 5.83 -16.70
N ALA A 17 -8.14 6.78 -15.79
CA ALA A 17 -7.10 7.29 -14.88
C ALA A 17 -6.63 6.19 -13.92
N TYR A 18 -7.55 5.40 -13.39
CA TYR A 18 -7.20 4.25 -12.54
C TYR A 18 -6.37 3.22 -13.31
N ASP A 19 -6.76 2.90 -14.54
CA ASP A 19 -6.01 1.94 -15.35
C ASP A 19 -4.58 2.40 -15.61
N LYS A 20 -4.38 3.69 -15.86
CA LYS A 20 -3.04 4.27 -16.01
C LYS A 20 -2.23 4.16 -14.72
N THR A 21 -2.82 4.49 -13.59
CA THR A 21 -2.17 4.37 -12.26
C THR A 21 -1.84 2.92 -11.96
N ARG A 22 -2.75 2.00 -12.24
CA ARG A 22 -2.52 0.56 -12.05
C ARG A 22 -1.27 0.10 -12.80
N ARG A 23 -1.14 0.46 -14.08
CA ARG A 23 0.00 0.06 -14.90
C ARG A 23 1.29 0.77 -14.53
N THR A 24 1.22 1.99 -14.04
CA THR A 24 2.39 2.79 -13.70
C THR A 24 2.93 2.48 -12.29
N VAL A 25 2.04 2.25 -11.34
CA VAL A 25 2.38 2.16 -9.91
C VAL A 25 2.00 0.83 -9.28
N LEU A 26 0.77 0.34 -9.53
CA LEU A 26 0.25 -0.80 -8.77
C LEU A 26 0.83 -2.14 -9.23
N GLU A 27 1.00 -2.32 -10.53
CA GLU A 27 1.44 -3.57 -11.15
C GLU A 27 2.68 -3.38 -12.04
N GLY A 28 3.39 -2.29 -11.87
CA GLY A 28 4.56 -1.96 -12.68
C GLY A 28 5.49 -1.04 -11.94
N GLY A 29 6.45 -0.46 -12.65
CA GLY A 29 7.39 0.49 -12.08
C GLY A 29 8.70 -0.17 -11.64
N ILE A 30 9.41 0.50 -10.74
CA ILE A 30 10.78 0.14 -10.34
C ILE A 30 10.87 -0.57 -8.99
N VAL A 31 9.82 -0.51 -8.17
CA VAL A 31 9.80 -1.23 -6.88
C VAL A 31 9.32 -2.66 -7.11
N ASP A 32 9.96 -3.61 -6.44
CA ASP A 32 9.60 -5.03 -6.52
C ASP A 32 8.12 -5.23 -6.25
N GLN A 33 7.43 -5.98 -7.12
CA GLN A 33 6.01 -6.27 -6.92
C GLN A 33 5.77 -6.99 -5.60
N ALA A 34 6.70 -7.86 -5.17
CA ALA A 34 6.58 -8.56 -3.89
C ALA A 34 6.51 -7.61 -2.69
N ILE A 35 7.27 -6.52 -2.71
CA ILE A 35 7.22 -5.47 -1.68
C ILE A 35 5.86 -4.77 -1.70
N LYS A 36 5.37 -4.41 -2.88
CA LYS A 36 4.05 -3.78 -3.04
C LYS A 36 2.93 -4.68 -2.55
N ASP A 37 2.96 -5.95 -2.93
CA ASP A 37 1.96 -6.93 -2.49
C ASP A 37 1.96 -7.09 -0.96
N LEU A 38 3.14 -7.09 -0.35
CA LEU A 38 3.28 -7.19 1.09
C LEU A 38 2.67 -5.96 1.80
N CYS A 39 2.97 -4.76 1.30
CA CYS A 39 2.38 -3.53 1.83
C CYS A 39 0.86 -3.51 1.67
N ALA A 40 0.34 -3.97 0.52
CA ALA A 40 -1.10 -4.07 0.29
C ALA A 40 -1.77 -5.04 1.27
N ARG A 41 -1.13 -6.16 1.58
CA ARG A 41 -1.62 -7.11 2.60
C ARG A 41 -1.64 -6.47 3.99
N TYR A 42 -0.63 -5.69 4.33
CA TYR A 42 -0.62 -4.93 5.59
C TYR A 42 -1.79 -3.96 5.66
N LEU A 43 -2.04 -3.20 4.59
CA LEU A 43 -3.15 -2.25 4.50
C LEU A 43 -4.52 -2.95 4.56
N ALA A 44 -4.61 -4.17 4.06
CA ALA A 44 -5.81 -5.00 4.11
C ALA A 44 -6.00 -5.69 5.47
N VAL A 45 -5.13 -5.39 6.46
CA VAL A 45 -5.18 -5.94 7.82
C VAL A 45 -5.04 -7.47 7.81
N ASP A 46 -4.12 -7.98 6.98
CA ASP A 46 -3.75 -9.40 6.99
C ASP A 46 -3.01 -9.70 8.29
N ASP A 47 -3.61 -10.49 9.17
CA ASP A 47 -3.11 -10.74 10.52
C ASP A 47 -1.69 -11.32 10.54
N GLU A 48 -1.35 -12.19 9.58
CA GLU A 48 0.00 -12.76 9.49
C GLU A 48 1.06 -11.70 9.20
N VAL A 49 0.74 -10.73 8.36
CA VAL A 49 1.66 -9.65 8.04
C VAL A 49 1.72 -8.62 9.16
N VAL A 50 0.57 -8.20 9.66
CA VAL A 50 0.49 -7.15 10.69
C VAL A 50 1.14 -7.60 12.00
N ALA A 51 0.85 -8.82 12.43
CA ALA A 51 1.37 -9.34 13.71
C ALA A 51 2.90 -9.55 13.69
N HIS A 52 3.47 -9.80 12.51
CA HIS A 52 4.89 -10.15 12.37
C HIS A 52 5.71 -9.13 11.58
N SER A 53 5.17 -7.93 11.38
CA SER A 53 5.75 -6.92 10.49
C SER A 53 7.18 -6.49 10.85
N ASP A 54 7.58 -6.65 12.09
CA ASP A 54 8.94 -6.30 12.56
C ASP A 54 9.77 -7.54 12.93
N ASP A 55 9.34 -8.71 12.55
CA ASP A 55 10.02 -9.97 12.89
C ASP A 55 11.12 -10.29 11.86
N PRO A 56 12.43 -10.23 12.26
CA PRO A 56 13.53 -10.52 11.34
C PRO A 56 13.59 -11.99 10.89
N ALA A 57 12.88 -12.89 11.56
CA ALA A 57 12.77 -14.28 11.14
C ALA A 57 11.79 -14.45 9.96
N ARG A 58 10.88 -13.48 9.77
CA ARG A 58 9.85 -13.52 8.73
C ARG A 58 10.14 -12.61 7.56
N PHE A 59 10.68 -11.42 7.83
CA PHE A 59 10.89 -10.37 6.85
C PHE A 59 12.32 -9.83 6.94
N ASP A 60 12.92 -9.56 5.79
CA ASP A 60 14.23 -8.92 5.74
C ASP A 60 14.14 -7.42 6.10
N GLU A 61 15.28 -6.73 6.15
CA GLU A 61 15.32 -5.32 6.53
C GLU A 61 14.54 -4.44 5.55
N ARG A 62 14.62 -4.72 4.25
CA ARG A 62 13.90 -3.99 3.22
C ARG A 62 12.39 -4.13 3.39
N GLU A 63 11.93 -5.34 3.61
CA GLU A 63 10.51 -5.64 3.84
C GLU A 63 10.01 -4.98 5.14
N ARG A 64 10.78 -5.09 6.22
CA ARG A 64 10.40 -4.50 7.51
C ARG A 64 10.34 -2.97 7.46
N ALA A 65 11.29 -2.33 6.77
CA ALA A 65 11.25 -0.87 6.58
C ALA A 65 10.03 -0.43 5.78
N ALA A 66 9.71 -1.15 4.70
CA ALA A 66 8.52 -0.87 3.90
C ALA A 66 7.23 -1.03 4.70
N LEU A 67 7.13 -2.08 5.53
CA LEU A 67 5.96 -2.31 6.38
C LEU A 67 5.84 -1.24 7.48
N ALA A 68 6.95 -0.81 8.09
CA ALA A 68 6.96 0.27 9.07
C ALA A 68 6.47 1.59 8.46
N TRP A 69 6.88 1.88 7.24
CA TRP A 69 6.42 3.07 6.53
C TRP A 69 4.94 2.98 6.16
N THR A 70 4.49 1.80 5.74
CA THR A 70 3.08 1.53 5.45
C THR A 70 2.22 1.82 6.68
N HIS A 71 2.64 1.37 7.86
CA HIS A 71 1.96 1.66 9.12
C HIS A 71 1.89 3.17 9.40
N ALA A 72 3.02 3.86 9.23
CA ALA A 72 3.11 5.29 9.48
C ALA A 72 2.18 6.08 8.56
N VAL A 73 2.17 5.77 7.26
CA VAL A 73 1.30 6.44 6.28
C VAL A 73 -0.18 6.16 6.59
N ALA A 74 -0.50 4.92 6.94
CA ALA A 74 -1.89 4.50 7.08
C ALA A 74 -2.51 4.94 8.40
N TRP A 75 -1.76 4.81 9.52
CA TRP A 75 -2.39 4.88 10.83
C TRP A 75 -1.67 5.74 11.86
N ASP A 76 -0.40 6.08 11.67
CA ASP A 76 0.36 6.86 12.66
C ASP A 76 1.55 7.57 12.03
N ASP A 77 1.32 8.78 11.52
CA ASP A 77 2.34 9.58 10.84
C ASP A 77 3.49 10.01 11.78
N THR A 78 3.30 9.97 13.09
CA THR A 78 4.37 10.27 14.06
C THR A 78 5.48 9.21 14.06
N LYS A 79 5.21 8.02 13.52
CA LYS A 79 6.20 6.95 13.37
C LYS A 79 7.15 7.16 12.18
N ALA A 80 6.85 8.09 11.29
CA ALA A 80 7.75 8.47 10.19
C ALA A 80 8.81 9.44 10.71
N ASP A 81 9.69 8.93 11.57
CA ASP A 81 10.76 9.67 12.20
C ASP A 81 12.10 9.54 11.44
N ASP A 82 13.15 10.19 11.95
CA ASP A 82 14.46 10.17 11.33
C ASP A 82 15.05 8.76 11.24
N ASP A 83 14.80 7.91 12.24
CA ASP A 83 15.26 6.52 12.23
C ASP A 83 14.61 5.73 11.09
N LEU A 84 13.32 5.89 10.89
CA LEU A 84 12.62 5.23 9.78
C LEU A 84 13.15 5.72 8.43
N TRP A 85 13.36 7.03 8.27
CA TRP A 85 13.90 7.58 7.03
C TRP A 85 15.30 7.03 6.74
N ALA A 86 16.15 6.91 7.76
CA ALA A 86 17.48 6.32 7.60
C ALA A 86 17.38 4.86 7.14
N ARG A 87 16.49 4.07 7.72
CA ARG A 87 16.26 2.67 7.33
C ARG A 87 15.77 2.56 5.89
N LEU A 88 14.83 3.41 5.51
CA LEU A 88 14.29 3.42 4.15
C LEU A 88 15.37 3.75 3.12
N HIS A 89 16.23 4.73 3.40
CA HIS A 89 17.30 5.11 2.47
C HIS A 89 18.42 4.08 2.36
N VAL A 90 18.56 3.19 3.33
CA VAL A 90 19.48 2.04 3.21
C VAL A 90 18.95 1.03 2.19
N SER A 91 17.63 0.84 2.16
CA SER A 91 17.00 -0.23 1.37
C SER A 91 16.43 0.23 0.04
N PHE A 92 16.15 1.51 -0.13
CA PHE A 92 15.47 2.05 -1.31
C PHE A 92 16.17 3.32 -1.82
N THR A 93 16.18 3.48 -3.14
CA THR A 93 16.57 4.75 -3.75
C THR A 93 15.46 5.78 -3.60
N GLU A 94 15.78 7.05 -3.81
CA GLU A 94 14.77 8.12 -3.76
C GLU A 94 13.63 7.93 -4.76
N PRO A 95 13.87 7.60 -6.05
CA PRO A 95 12.79 7.27 -6.97
C PRO A 95 11.92 6.10 -6.49
N GLU A 96 12.53 5.07 -5.90
CA GLU A 96 11.77 3.95 -5.34
C GLU A 96 10.89 4.39 -4.17
N LEU A 97 11.38 5.29 -3.32
CA LEU A 97 10.59 5.81 -2.20
C LEU A 97 9.39 6.63 -2.68
N VAL A 98 9.56 7.42 -3.75
CA VAL A 98 8.43 8.14 -4.36
C VAL A 98 7.37 7.15 -4.84
N GLU A 99 7.79 6.13 -5.57
CA GLU A 99 6.85 5.13 -6.10
C GLU A 99 6.17 4.33 -4.99
N LEU A 100 6.93 3.86 -4.01
CA LEU A 100 6.39 3.08 -2.89
C LEU A 100 5.42 3.91 -2.04
N GLY A 101 5.79 5.15 -1.72
CA GLY A 101 4.91 6.05 -0.97
C GLY A 101 3.60 6.33 -1.71
N TYR A 102 3.69 6.57 -3.01
CA TYR A 102 2.52 6.76 -3.86
C TYR A 102 1.65 5.51 -3.89
N PHE A 103 2.27 4.34 -4.02
CA PHE A 103 1.56 3.05 -3.98
C PHE A 103 0.79 2.87 -2.66
N ILE A 104 1.45 3.10 -1.53
CA ILE A 104 0.83 2.94 -0.21
C ILE A 104 -0.37 3.88 -0.07
N ALA A 105 -0.19 5.17 -0.35
CA ALA A 105 -1.24 6.16 -0.20
C ALA A 105 -2.43 5.90 -1.13
N PHE A 106 -2.16 5.58 -2.39
CA PHE A 106 -3.19 5.29 -3.37
C PHE A 106 -3.98 4.03 -2.99
N THR A 107 -3.28 2.95 -2.63
CA THR A 107 -3.90 1.68 -2.24
C THR A 107 -4.77 1.87 -1.00
N LEU A 108 -4.27 2.56 0.01
CA LEU A 108 -5.03 2.88 1.22
C LEU A 108 -6.32 3.62 0.88
N GLY A 109 -6.22 4.68 0.08
CA GLY A 109 -7.38 5.48 -0.31
C GLY A 109 -8.40 4.66 -1.09
N GLN A 110 -7.97 3.83 -2.03
CA GLN A 110 -8.86 2.96 -2.79
C GLN A 110 -9.57 1.93 -1.90
N GLN A 111 -8.84 1.29 -1.01
CA GLN A 111 -9.41 0.31 -0.09
C GLN A 111 -10.48 0.94 0.82
N HIS A 112 -10.19 2.11 1.38
CA HIS A 112 -11.12 2.80 2.26
C HIS A 112 -12.35 3.31 1.51
N TRP A 113 -12.16 3.87 0.32
CA TRP A 113 -13.28 4.30 -0.52
C TRP A 113 -14.21 3.13 -0.85
N LEU A 114 -13.66 2.03 -1.34
CA LEU A 114 -14.45 0.85 -1.71
C LEU A 114 -15.13 0.23 -0.50
N ALA A 115 -14.51 0.24 0.67
CA ALA A 115 -15.13 -0.25 1.91
C ALA A 115 -16.38 0.55 2.27
N THR A 116 -16.38 1.87 2.06
CA THR A 116 -17.56 2.71 2.33
C THR A 116 -18.72 2.41 1.39
N LEU A 117 -18.44 1.87 0.22
CA LEU A 117 -19.44 1.49 -0.77
C LEU A 117 -19.88 0.03 -0.61
N GLY A 118 -19.30 -0.73 0.32
CA GLY A 118 -19.57 -2.14 0.49
C GLY A 118 -19.10 -2.99 -0.68
N ALA A 119 -18.09 -2.55 -1.43
CA ALA A 119 -17.58 -3.28 -2.59
C ALA A 119 -17.00 -4.65 -2.17
N PRO A 120 -17.20 -5.70 -2.99
CA PRO A 120 -16.66 -7.02 -2.70
C PRO A 120 -15.14 -7.01 -2.55
N GLY A 121 -14.63 -7.68 -1.52
CA GLY A 121 -13.20 -7.79 -1.27
C GLY A 121 -12.56 -6.57 -0.63
N ALA A 122 -13.32 -5.48 -0.41
CA ALA A 122 -12.81 -4.31 0.27
C ALA A 122 -12.68 -4.58 1.78
N PRO A 123 -11.51 -4.30 2.41
CA PRO A 123 -11.35 -4.49 3.84
C PRO A 123 -12.13 -3.44 4.62
N GLY A 124 -12.50 -3.79 5.85
CA GLY A 124 -13.05 -2.82 6.79
C GLY A 124 -11.98 -1.83 7.28
N PRO A 125 -12.40 -0.78 8.03
CA PRO A 125 -11.45 0.17 8.59
C PRO A 125 -10.51 -0.50 9.61
N PRO A 126 -9.31 0.07 9.83
CA PRO A 126 -8.41 -0.43 10.86
C PRO A 126 -9.03 -0.27 12.25
N ARG A 127 -8.71 -1.21 13.12
CA ARG A 127 -9.22 -1.23 14.50
C ARG A 127 -8.25 -0.57 15.46
#